data_3cd9eebda290af61c77dc4fe3e2b0983
#
_entry.id   3cd9eebda290af61c77dc4fe3e2b0983
#
_cell.length_a   1.000
_cell.length_b   1.000
_cell.length_c   1.000
_cell.angle_alpha   90.00
_cell.angle_beta   90.00
_cell.angle_gamma   90.00
#
_symmetry.space_group_name_H-M   'P 1'
#
loop_
_entity.id
_entity.type
_entity.pdbx_description
1 polymer ?
#
loop_
_entity_poly.entity_id
_entity_poly.type
_entity_poly.pdbx_seq_one_letter_code
_entity_poly.pdbx_strand_id
1 'polypeptide(L)'
;MNKLVFDTETTGLPITKSFNNYFPAEELKYYEQSRIVQIAYKILNENNIEIKSYTTIIKPDNFVIKNEIIHHISQDRAEKEGIPFVDMVNIFYEDIKSCDTIIAHNLNFDKNILLSECYRYGLKEVVDEIQKKKEYCTMLEGHKMIGGGNKKFPRLVDLYTCFYKEQWNQLHDAMDDCIKCERCYVKLVNLIN
;
A
#
# COMPACT_ATOMS: atom_id res chain seq x y z
N MET A 1 -9.60 -18.36 -3.53
CA MET A 1 -9.59 -17.28 -2.50
C MET A 1 -8.98 -16.04 -3.09
N ASN A 2 -9.67 -14.88 -2.95
CA ASN A 2 -9.21 -13.64 -3.55
C ASN A 2 -8.10 -12.99 -2.72
N LYS A 3 -7.30 -12.17 -3.39
CA LYS A 3 -6.17 -11.44 -2.81
C LYS A 3 -6.29 -9.98 -3.20
N LEU A 4 -5.97 -9.08 -2.29
CA LEU A 4 -5.96 -7.65 -2.52
C LEU A 4 -4.51 -7.15 -2.50
N VAL A 5 -4.04 -6.65 -3.64
CA VAL A 5 -2.75 -5.97 -3.76
C VAL A 5 -3.02 -4.47 -3.66
N PHE A 6 -2.30 -3.73 -2.83
CA PHE A 6 -2.52 -2.30 -2.67
C PHE A 6 -1.22 -1.54 -2.44
N ASP A 7 -1.30 -0.24 -2.67
CA ASP A 7 -0.23 0.72 -2.47
C ASP A 7 -0.81 2.09 -2.09
N THR A 8 -0.06 2.90 -1.34
CA THR A 8 -0.48 4.23 -0.88
C THR A 8 0.60 5.27 -1.11
N GLU A 9 0.22 6.42 -1.70
CA GLU A 9 1.03 7.62 -1.66
C GLU A 9 0.66 8.48 -0.46
N THR A 10 1.66 9.07 0.19
CA THR A 10 1.46 9.76 1.46
C THR A 10 2.17 11.11 1.51
N THR A 11 1.72 11.99 2.42
CA THR A 11 2.37 13.29 2.66
C THR A 11 3.79 13.17 3.21
N GLY A 12 4.21 11.99 3.65
CA GLY A 12 5.53 11.74 4.23
C GLY A 12 5.60 10.42 4.99
N LEU A 13 6.65 10.24 5.75
CA LEU A 13 6.90 9.00 6.49
C LEU A 13 6.41 9.11 7.94
N PRO A 14 5.84 8.04 8.53
CA PRO A 14 5.49 8.01 9.94
C PRO A 14 6.74 7.97 10.81
N ILE A 15 6.59 8.34 12.07
CA ILE A 15 7.63 8.13 13.07
C ILE A 15 7.67 6.64 13.42
N THR A 16 8.84 6.04 13.38
CA THR A 16 9.05 4.61 13.64
C THR A 16 10.04 4.39 14.76
N LYS A 17 9.97 3.23 15.43
CA LYS A 17 10.96 2.81 16.43
C LYS A 17 12.28 2.41 15.78
N SER A 18 12.19 1.76 14.63
CA SER A 18 13.31 1.35 13.77
C SER A 18 12.75 0.95 12.40
N PHE A 19 13.62 0.57 11.46
CA PHE A 19 13.16 0.09 10.15
C PHE A 19 12.13 -1.04 10.31
N ASN A 20 10.99 -0.91 9.64
CA ASN A 20 9.86 -1.83 9.65
C ASN A 20 9.25 -2.12 11.06
N ASN A 21 9.55 -1.28 12.05
CA ASN A 21 9.03 -1.38 13.42
C ASN A 21 8.25 -0.11 13.76
N TYR A 22 6.95 -0.16 13.54
CA TYR A 22 6.03 0.96 13.68
C TYR A 22 5.47 1.07 15.10
N PHE A 23 5.04 2.26 15.48
CA PHE A 23 4.17 2.44 16.65
C PHE A 23 2.77 1.92 16.32
N PRO A 24 1.95 1.58 17.34
CA PRO A 24 0.56 1.18 17.12
C PRO A 24 -0.19 2.23 16.27
N ALA A 25 -0.97 1.77 15.28
CA ALA A 25 -1.64 2.65 14.33
C ALA A 25 -2.70 3.57 14.99
N GLU A 26 -3.23 3.18 16.15
CA GLU A 26 -4.13 4.00 16.97
C GLU A 26 -3.43 5.18 17.67
N GLU A 27 -2.11 5.14 17.79
CA GLU A 27 -1.32 6.25 18.33
C GLU A 27 -1.04 7.31 17.25
N LEU A 28 -2.07 8.03 16.85
CA LEU A 28 -2.11 8.94 15.69
C LEU A 28 -0.97 9.96 15.64
N LYS A 29 -0.45 10.38 16.82
CA LYS A 29 0.68 11.32 16.91
C LYS A 29 1.92 10.91 16.13
N TYR A 30 2.12 9.62 15.87
CA TYR A 30 3.23 9.09 15.09
C TYR A 30 2.95 9.07 13.57
N TYR A 31 1.69 9.31 13.18
CA TYR A 31 1.21 9.27 11.79
C TYR A 31 0.75 10.64 11.25
N GLU A 32 0.92 11.73 12.02
CA GLU A 32 0.47 13.07 11.62
C GLU A 32 1.13 13.59 10.33
N GLN A 33 2.36 13.15 10.04
CA GLN A 33 3.10 13.57 8.85
C GLN A 33 2.93 12.62 7.66
N SER A 34 2.06 11.61 7.79
CA SER A 34 1.97 10.48 6.86
C SER A 34 0.51 10.20 6.51
N ARG A 35 -0.15 11.25 6.01
CA ARG A 35 -1.56 11.19 5.58
C ARG A 35 -1.65 10.64 4.16
N ILE A 36 -2.65 9.81 3.87
CA ILE A 36 -2.85 9.25 2.53
C ILE A 36 -3.27 10.36 1.57
N VAL A 37 -2.61 10.44 0.42
CA VAL A 37 -2.96 11.34 -0.69
C VAL A 37 -3.49 10.58 -1.91
N GLN A 38 -3.08 9.32 -2.08
CA GLN A 38 -3.61 8.42 -3.11
C GLN A 38 -3.61 7.00 -2.57
N ILE A 39 -4.59 6.22 -2.96
CA ILE A 39 -4.61 4.77 -2.76
C ILE A 39 -4.97 4.09 -4.06
N ALA A 40 -4.31 2.97 -4.33
CA ALA A 40 -4.68 2.06 -5.40
C ALA A 40 -4.74 0.63 -4.87
N TYR A 41 -5.63 -0.17 -5.44
CA TYR A 41 -5.65 -1.61 -5.18
C TYR A 41 -6.18 -2.40 -6.37
N LYS A 42 -5.79 -3.66 -6.40
CA LYS A 42 -6.24 -4.67 -7.36
C LYS A 42 -6.70 -5.89 -6.61
N ILE A 43 -7.79 -6.49 -7.06
CA ILE A 43 -8.28 -7.77 -6.54
C ILE A 43 -7.96 -8.85 -7.56
N LEU A 44 -7.28 -9.88 -7.09
CA LEU A 44 -6.91 -11.05 -7.86
C LEU A 44 -7.71 -12.26 -7.38
N ASN A 45 -8.18 -13.09 -8.31
CA ASN A 45 -8.80 -14.36 -7.96
C ASN A 45 -7.75 -15.39 -7.51
N GLU A 46 -8.16 -16.63 -7.23
CA GLU A 46 -7.28 -17.73 -6.83
C GLU A 46 -6.20 -18.06 -7.86
N ASN A 47 -6.43 -17.80 -9.14
CA ASN A 47 -5.49 -18.00 -10.23
C ASN A 47 -4.57 -16.78 -10.50
N ASN A 48 -4.59 -15.79 -9.61
CA ASN A 48 -3.87 -14.52 -9.76
C ASN A 48 -4.29 -13.70 -11.00
N ILE A 49 -5.54 -13.85 -11.44
CA ILE A 49 -6.11 -13.03 -12.51
C ILE A 49 -6.84 -11.85 -11.88
N GLU A 50 -6.56 -10.65 -12.36
CA GLU A 50 -7.27 -9.43 -11.94
C GLU A 50 -8.77 -9.54 -12.23
N ILE A 51 -9.58 -9.26 -11.22
CA ILE A 51 -11.05 -9.19 -11.32
C ILE A 51 -11.60 -7.79 -11.01
N LYS A 52 -10.79 -6.95 -10.36
CA LYS A 52 -11.12 -5.54 -10.09
C LYS A 52 -9.85 -4.75 -9.87
N SER A 53 -9.88 -3.48 -10.29
CA SER A 53 -8.87 -2.47 -9.89
C SER A 53 -9.57 -1.18 -9.52
N TYR A 54 -8.94 -0.41 -8.63
CA TYR A 54 -9.45 0.86 -8.15
C TYR A 54 -8.29 1.78 -7.78
N THR A 55 -8.40 3.05 -8.14
CA THR A 55 -7.47 4.09 -7.69
C THR A 55 -8.21 5.40 -7.47
N THR A 56 -7.79 6.15 -6.48
CA THR A 56 -8.34 7.48 -6.22
C THR A 56 -7.38 8.36 -5.45
N ILE A 57 -7.48 9.66 -5.68
CA ILE A 57 -6.86 10.69 -4.86
C ILE A 57 -7.75 10.94 -3.64
N ILE A 58 -7.14 11.13 -2.48
CA ILE A 58 -7.85 11.46 -1.24
C ILE A 58 -7.88 12.97 -1.07
N LYS A 59 -9.10 13.50 -0.88
CA LYS A 59 -9.29 14.92 -0.56
C LYS A 59 -8.69 15.22 0.81
N PRO A 60 -7.80 16.21 0.93
CA PRO A 60 -7.22 16.58 2.21
C PRO A 60 -8.29 17.02 3.21
N ASP A 61 -8.21 16.47 4.43
CA ASP A 61 -9.05 16.85 5.56
C ASP A 61 -8.16 17.21 6.73
N ASN A 62 -8.07 18.53 7.05
CA ASN A 62 -7.25 19.09 8.10
C ASN A 62 -5.74 18.79 8.00
N PHE A 63 -5.21 18.61 6.78
CA PHE A 63 -3.78 18.53 6.52
C PHE A 63 -3.40 19.18 5.20
N VAL A 64 -2.13 19.51 5.06
CA VAL A 64 -1.54 20.05 3.82
C VAL A 64 -0.70 18.97 3.16
N ILE A 65 -0.89 18.80 1.86
CA ILE A 65 -0.09 17.87 1.06
C ILE A 65 1.34 18.38 0.98
N LYS A 66 2.28 17.50 1.32
CA LYS A 66 3.73 17.71 1.20
C LYS A 66 4.31 16.68 0.23
N ASN A 67 5.55 16.92 -0.19
CA ASN A 67 6.27 15.99 -1.07
C ASN A 67 5.62 15.78 -2.45
N GLU A 68 4.88 16.77 -2.94
CA GLU A 68 4.29 16.78 -4.29
C GLU A 68 5.30 16.38 -5.38
N ILE A 69 6.57 16.76 -5.21
CA ILE A 69 7.65 16.39 -6.13
C ILE A 69 7.86 14.87 -6.26
N ILE A 70 7.39 14.08 -5.28
CA ILE A 70 7.53 12.63 -5.27
C ILE A 70 6.32 11.99 -5.97
N HIS A 71 5.11 12.25 -5.49
CA HIS A 71 3.88 11.58 -5.95
C HIS A 71 3.06 12.41 -6.95
N HIS A 72 3.51 13.60 -7.32
CA HIS A 72 2.90 14.48 -8.34
C HIS A 72 1.44 14.87 -8.10
N ILE A 73 0.99 14.86 -6.83
CA ILE A 73 -0.35 15.27 -6.43
C ILE A 73 -0.24 16.56 -5.63
N SER A 74 -0.66 17.68 -6.24
CA SER A 74 -0.70 18.97 -5.57
C SER A 74 -1.91 19.09 -4.64
N GLN A 75 -1.85 20.04 -3.71
CA GLN A 75 -2.99 20.40 -2.86
C GLN A 75 -4.23 20.72 -3.70
N ASP A 76 -4.07 21.60 -4.70
CA ASP A 76 -5.17 22.03 -5.58
C ASP A 76 -5.79 20.85 -6.35
N ARG A 77 -4.95 19.95 -6.85
CA ARG A 77 -5.40 18.75 -7.54
C ARG A 77 -6.21 17.85 -6.61
N ALA A 78 -5.71 17.60 -5.40
CA ALA A 78 -6.38 16.74 -4.44
C ALA A 78 -7.69 17.34 -3.91
N GLU A 79 -7.76 18.66 -3.76
CA GLU A 79 -9.01 19.34 -3.39
C GLU A 79 -10.08 19.27 -4.49
N LYS A 80 -9.66 19.31 -5.76
CA LYS A 80 -10.55 19.33 -6.93
C LYS A 80 -10.99 17.92 -7.36
N GLU A 81 -10.05 16.96 -7.39
CA GLU A 81 -10.26 15.61 -7.95
C GLU A 81 -10.43 14.54 -6.89
N GLY A 82 -9.96 14.81 -5.66
CA GLY A 82 -9.99 13.85 -4.56
C GLY A 82 -11.37 13.65 -3.96
N ILE A 83 -11.60 12.45 -3.43
CA ILE A 83 -12.80 12.12 -2.65
C ILE A 83 -12.49 12.05 -1.16
N PRO A 84 -13.46 12.25 -0.27
CA PRO A 84 -13.28 12.09 1.16
C PRO A 84 -12.74 10.68 1.50
N PHE A 85 -11.85 10.59 2.48
CA PHE A 85 -11.29 9.29 2.91
C PHE A 85 -12.38 8.29 3.30
N VAL A 86 -13.45 8.75 3.97
CA VAL A 86 -14.55 7.88 4.39
C VAL A 86 -15.28 7.27 3.20
N ASP A 87 -15.46 8.02 2.10
CA ASP A 87 -16.13 7.51 0.90
C ASP A 87 -15.26 6.44 0.21
N MET A 88 -13.95 6.70 0.11
CA MET A 88 -13.01 5.72 -0.42
C MET A 88 -12.99 4.44 0.42
N VAL A 89 -12.89 4.59 1.75
CA VAL A 89 -12.78 3.42 2.62
C VAL A 89 -14.04 2.57 2.67
N ASN A 90 -15.22 3.15 2.45
CA ASN A 90 -16.46 2.38 2.31
C ASN A 90 -16.41 1.46 1.08
N ILE A 91 -15.89 1.95 -0.05
CA ILE A 91 -15.67 1.14 -1.27
C ILE A 91 -14.64 0.03 -0.98
N PHE A 92 -13.51 0.41 -0.37
CA PHE A 92 -12.44 -0.52 -0.01
C PHE A 92 -12.94 -1.62 0.95
N TYR A 93 -13.79 -1.26 1.93
CA TYR A 93 -14.34 -2.19 2.90
C TYR A 93 -15.21 -3.27 2.25
N GLU A 94 -16.08 -2.89 1.32
CA GLU A 94 -16.89 -3.86 0.57
C GLU A 94 -16.01 -4.82 -0.24
N ASP A 95 -14.96 -4.31 -0.82
CA ASP A 95 -14.03 -5.08 -1.65
C ASP A 95 -13.15 -6.03 -0.82
N ILE A 96 -12.56 -5.55 0.28
CA ILE A 96 -11.65 -6.35 1.10
C ILE A 96 -12.36 -7.52 1.80
N LYS A 97 -13.66 -7.40 2.08
CA LYS A 97 -14.44 -8.51 2.66
C LYS A 97 -14.39 -9.78 1.80
N SER A 98 -14.27 -9.63 0.50
CA SER A 98 -14.17 -10.74 -0.46
C SER A 98 -12.77 -11.36 -0.55
N CYS A 99 -11.78 -10.79 0.12
CA CYS A 99 -10.37 -11.16 0.04
C CYS A 99 -9.91 -11.86 1.32
N ASP A 100 -8.98 -12.79 1.18
CA ASP A 100 -8.37 -13.52 2.32
C ASP A 100 -6.97 -12.99 2.65
N THR A 101 -6.31 -12.38 1.68
CA THR A 101 -4.92 -11.96 1.77
C THR A 101 -4.76 -10.53 1.29
N ILE A 102 -3.99 -9.74 2.02
CA ILE A 102 -3.51 -8.42 1.60
C ILE A 102 -2.03 -8.50 1.23
N ILE A 103 -1.67 -7.81 0.17
CA ILE A 103 -0.35 -7.84 -0.45
C ILE A 103 0.11 -6.40 -0.68
N ALA A 104 1.34 -6.07 -0.28
CA ALA A 104 1.99 -4.82 -0.64
C ALA A 104 3.51 -4.98 -0.68
N HIS A 105 4.21 -4.01 -1.23
CA HIS A 105 5.67 -3.92 -1.12
C HIS A 105 6.03 -3.05 0.08
N ASN A 106 6.65 -3.64 1.11
CA ASN A 106 6.78 -3.05 2.44
C ASN A 106 5.42 -2.90 3.17
N LEU A 107 4.64 -3.97 3.15
CA LEU A 107 3.25 -4.03 3.63
C LEU A 107 3.01 -3.35 4.98
N ASN A 108 3.97 -3.43 5.91
CA ASN A 108 3.81 -2.78 7.22
C ASN A 108 3.67 -1.26 7.12
N PHE A 109 4.28 -0.64 6.11
CA PHE A 109 4.11 0.80 5.86
C PHE A 109 2.66 1.09 5.48
N ASP A 110 2.22 0.58 4.35
CA ASP A 110 0.90 0.88 3.78
C ASP A 110 -0.23 0.45 4.72
N LYS A 111 -0.09 -0.72 5.34
CA LYS A 111 -1.08 -1.21 6.30
C LYS A 111 -1.22 -0.30 7.51
N ASN A 112 -0.12 0.11 8.16
CA ASN A 112 -0.20 0.97 9.33
C ASN A 112 -0.71 2.37 9.00
N ILE A 113 -0.35 2.91 7.83
CA ILE A 113 -0.89 4.19 7.33
C ILE A 113 -2.41 4.06 7.16
N LEU A 114 -2.89 3.05 6.44
CA LEU A 114 -4.33 2.83 6.22
C LEU A 114 -5.09 2.64 7.55
N LEU A 115 -4.53 1.83 8.47
CA LEU A 115 -5.11 1.65 9.79
C LEU A 115 -5.16 2.94 10.60
N SER A 116 -4.09 3.76 10.56
CA SER A 116 -4.07 5.03 11.29
C SER A 116 -5.12 6.01 10.79
N GLU A 117 -5.35 6.06 9.47
CA GLU A 117 -6.45 6.84 8.92
C GLU A 117 -7.81 6.27 9.36
N CYS A 118 -8.00 4.95 9.34
CA CYS A 118 -9.24 4.33 9.83
C CYS A 118 -9.49 4.66 11.32
N TYR A 119 -8.47 4.62 12.16
CA TYR A 119 -8.60 5.02 13.57
C TYR A 119 -8.93 6.51 13.72
N ARG A 120 -8.37 7.38 12.88
CA ARG A 120 -8.65 8.82 12.89
C ARG A 120 -10.13 9.13 12.65
N TYR A 121 -10.78 8.35 11.80
CA TYR A 121 -12.21 8.47 11.49
C TYR A 121 -13.10 7.54 12.31
N GLY A 122 -12.55 6.79 13.28
CA GLY A 122 -13.34 5.90 14.15
C GLY A 122 -13.89 4.66 13.46
N LEU A 123 -13.30 4.22 12.33
CA LEU A 123 -13.78 3.15 11.46
C LEU A 123 -13.33 1.76 11.95
N LYS A 124 -13.74 1.39 13.15
CA LYS A 124 -13.30 0.16 13.81
C LYS A 124 -13.59 -1.12 13.03
N GLU A 125 -14.74 -1.21 12.37
CA GLU A 125 -15.11 -2.40 11.60
C GLU A 125 -14.13 -2.65 10.44
N VAL A 126 -13.67 -1.58 9.79
CA VAL A 126 -12.67 -1.66 8.72
C VAL A 126 -11.32 -2.11 9.27
N VAL A 127 -10.91 -1.55 10.42
CA VAL A 127 -9.69 -1.96 11.13
C VAL A 127 -9.73 -3.46 11.44
N ASP A 128 -10.82 -3.93 12.06
CA ASP A 128 -11.00 -5.33 12.43
C ASP A 128 -10.97 -6.24 11.18
N GLU A 129 -11.52 -5.76 10.06
CA GLU A 129 -11.52 -6.53 8.81
C GLU A 129 -10.13 -6.63 8.19
N ILE A 130 -9.37 -5.52 8.13
CA ILE A 130 -7.99 -5.52 7.63
C ILE A 130 -7.10 -6.44 8.47
N GLN A 131 -7.23 -6.38 9.80
CA GLN A 131 -6.41 -7.17 10.73
C GLN A 131 -6.66 -8.68 10.67
N LYS A 132 -7.81 -9.13 10.15
CA LYS A 132 -8.11 -10.56 9.95
C LYS A 132 -7.40 -11.15 8.72
N LYS A 133 -6.91 -10.32 7.81
CA LYS A 133 -6.36 -10.80 6.54
C LYS A 133 -4.99 -11.44 6.73
N LYS A 134 -4.71 -12.45 5.93
CA LYS A 134 -3.33 -12.95 5.76
C LYS A 134 -2.49 -11.86 5.11
N GLU A 135 -1.25 -11.80 5.47
CA GLU A 135 -0.31 -10.77 5.02
C GLU A 135 0.76 -11.38 4.11
N TYR A 136 1.02 -10.73 2.99
CA TYR A 136 2.12 -11.09 2.11
C TYR A 136 2.90 -9.82 1.73
N CYS A 137 4.14 -9.74 2.16
CA CYS A 137 5.03 -8.61 1.87
C CYS A 137 6.03 -8.99 0.79
N THR A 138 5.89 -8.44 -0.42
CA THR A 138 6.81 -8.74 -1.54
C THR A 138 8.24 -8.28 -1.26
N MET A 139 8.46 -7.25 -0.43
CA MET A 139 9.78 -6.82 0.02
C MET A 139 10.47 -7.90 0.87
N LEU A 140 9.75 -8.44 1.86
CA LEU A 140 10.31 -9.46 2.76
C LEU A 140 10.57 -10.79 2.04
N GLU A 141 9.63 -11.24 1.23
CA GLU A 141 9.78 -12.47 0.47
C GLU A 141 10.86 -12.33 -0.62
N GLY A 142 10.90 -11.21 -1.31
CA GLY A 142 11.97 -10.88 -2.26
C GLY A 142 13.34 -10.84 -1.58
N HIS A 143 13.44 -10.29 -0.39
CA HIS A 143 14.70 -10.28 0.38
C HIS A 143 15.20 -11.68 0.71
N LYS A 144 14.33 -12.58 1.16
CA LYS A 144 14.68 -13.99 1.41
C LYS A 144 15.23 -14.64 0.14
N MET A 145 14.57 -14.39 -1.01
CA MET A 145 14.93 -14.99 -2.28
C MET A 145 16.28 -14.52 -2.83
N ILE A 146 16.64 -13.23 -2.67
CA ILE A 146 17.95 -12.71 -3.13
C ILE A 146 19.11 -13.01 -2.17
N GLY A 147 18.88 -13.90 -1.19
CA GLY A 147 19.88 -14.42 -0.29
C GLY A 147 19.90 -13.80 1.10
N GLY A 148 18.93 -12.95 1.46
CA GLY A 148 18.70 -12.46 2.83
C GLY A 148 19.94 -11.94 3.56
N GLY A 149 19.97 -12.15 4.87
CA GLY A 149 21.13 -11.83 5.71
C GLY A 149 21.37 -10.32 5.85
N ASN A 150 22.63 -9.91 5.72
CA ASN A 150 23.04 -8.51 5.87
C ASN A 150 22.78 -7.63 4.63
N LYS A 151 22.12 -8.15 3.59
CA LYS A 151 21.74 -7.35 2.41
C LYS A 151 20.62 -6.39 2.77
N LYS A 152 20.60 -5.25 2.09
CA LYS A 152 19.47 -4.31 2.20
C LYS A 152 18.20 -4.95 1.65
N PHE A 153 17.06 -4.59 2.22
CA PHE A 153 15.77 -4.93 1.64
C PHE A 153 15.63 -4.31 0.25
N PRO A 154 15.16 -5.07 -0.76
CA PRO A 154 15.00 -4.55 -2.11
C PRO A 154 13.90 -3.49 -2.15
N ARG A 155 14.12 -2.41 -2.91
CA ARG A 155 13.04 -1.53 -3.32
C ARG A 155 12.19 -2.25 -4.36
N LEU A 156 10.96 -1.81 -4.56
CA LEU A 156 10.05 -2.41 -5.55
C LEU A 156 10.68 -2.40 -6.96
N VAL A 157 11.27 -1.28 -7.34
CA VAL A 157 11.96 -1.14 -8.64
C VAL A 157 13.12 -2.12 -8.79
N ASP A 158 13.89 -2.38 -7.73
CA ASP A 158 15.02 -3.30 -7.76
C ASP A 158 14.54 -4.74 -7.91
N LEU A 159 13.50 -5.12 -7.17
CA LEU A 159 12.89 -6.45 -7.24
C LEU A 159 12.25 -6.71 -8.61
N TYR A 160 11.48 -5.74 -9.12
CA TYR A 160 10.85 -5.81 -10.43
C TYR A 160 11.90 -5.97 -11.55
N THR A 161 12.92 -5.12 -11.56
CA THR A 161 14.01 -5.18 -12.54
C THR A 161 14.78 -6.50 -12.46
N CYS A 162 14.97 -7.03 -11.25
CA CYS A 162 15.61 -8.33 -11.07
C CYS A 162 14.82 -9.45 -11.74
N PHE A 163 13.49 -9.46 -11.62
CA PHE A 163 12.63 -10.50 -12.15
C PHE A 163 12.38 -10.41 -13.66
N TYR A 164 12.17 -9.20 -14.16
CA TYR A 164 11.69 -8.99 -15.53
C TYR A 164 12.78 -8.51 -16.49
N LYS A 165 13.93 -8.06 -15.96
CA LYS A 165 15.02 -7.46 -16.75
C LYS A 165 14.58 -6.23 -17.56
N GLU A 166 13.48 -5.59 -17.14
CA GLU A 166 12.91 -4.38 -17.71
C GLU A 166 13.35 -3.18 -16.87
N GLN A 167 13.77 -2.10 -17.52
CA GLN A 167 13.96 -0.83 -16.82
C GLN A 167 12.59 -0.23 -16.50
N TRP A 168 12.44 0.21 -15.27
CA TRP A 168 11.23 0.88 -14.81
C TRP A 168 11.59 2.15 -14.04
N ASN A 169 11.14 3.28 -14.55
CA ASN A 169 11.23 4.54 -13.85
C ASN A 169 10.01 4.67 -12.95
N GLN A 170 10.20 4.46 -11.66
CA GLN A 170 9.12 4.56 -10.68
C GLN A 170 8.60 6.01 -10.64
N LEU A 171 7.33 6.19 -10.94
CA LEU A 171 6.66 7.51 -10.98
C LEU A 171 6.02 7.87 -9.64
N HIS A 172 6.06 6.97 -8.64
CA HIS A 172 5.34 7.12 -7.38
C HIS A 172 3.86 7.45 -7.62
N ASP A 173 3.23 6.67 -8.49
CA ASP A 173 1.80 6.57 -8.69
C ASP A 173 1.33 5.25 -8.09
N ALA A 174 0.41 5.30 -7.13
CA ALA A 174 -0.02 4.13 -6.38
C ALA A 174 -0.52 2.99 -7.28
N MET A 175 -1.14 3.28 -8.43
CA MET A 175 -1.61 2.21 -9.34
C MET A 175 -0.44 1.57 -10.09
N ASP A 176 0.54 2.35 -10.54
CA ASP A 176 1.73 1.78 -11.21
C ASP A 176 2.53 0.92 -10.23
N ASP A 177 2.72 1.38 -8.99
CA ASP A 177 3.40 0.61 -7.94
C ASP A 177 2.61 -0.66 -7.57
N CYS A 178 1.28 -0.58 -7.49
CA CYS A 178 0.40 -1.73 -7.26
C CYS A 178 0.52 -2.78 -8.39
N ILE A 179 0.56 -2.37 -9.66
CA ILE A 179 0.76 -3.26 -10.82
C ILE A 179 2.12 -3.97 -10.74
N LYS A 180 3.18 -3.24 -10.40
CA LYS A 180 4.52 -3.83 -10.27
C LYS A 180 4.62 -4.77 -9.06
N CYS A 181 3.98 -4.40 -7.96
CA CYS A 181 3.88 -5.24 -6.76
C CYS A 181 3.14 -6.56 -7.07
N GLU A 182 2.01 -6.51 -7.78
CA GLU A 182 1.30 -7.69 -8.27
C GLU A 182 2.20 -8.60 -9.09
N ARG A 183 2.88 -8.05 -10.09
CA ARG A 183 3.79 -8.83 -10.95
C ARG A 183 4.90 -9.49 -10.12
N CYS A 184 5.49 -8.75 -9.17
CA CYS A 184 6.49 -9.32 -8.26
C CYS A 184 5.90 -10.43 -7.39
N TYR A 185 4.69 -10.25 -6.85
CA TYR A 185 3.98 -11.26 -6.08
C TYR A 185 3.77 -12.55 -6.88
N VAL A 186 3.21 -12.44 -8.08
CA VAL A 186 2.96 -13.61 -8.95
C VAL A 186 4.27 -14.35 -9.28
N LYS A 187 5.34 -13.60 -9.52
CA LYS A 187 6.66 -14.21 -9.78
C LYS A 187 7.19 -14.93 -8.55
N LEU A 188 7.09 -14.33 -7.36
CA LEU A 188 7.55 -14.92 -6.11
C LEU A 188 6.83 -16.22 -5.79
N VAL A 189 5.50 -16.26 -5.85
CA VAL A 189 4.74 -17.47 -5.53
C VAL A 189 4.98 -18.60 -6.54
N ASN A 190 5.25 -18.28 -7.80
CA ASN A 190 5.58 -19.27 -8.83
C ASN A 190 7.01 -19.83 -8.71
N LEU A 191 7.89 -19.18 -7.96
CA LEU A 191 9.26 -19.65 -7.74
C LEU A 191 9.39 -20.48 -6.46
N ILE A 192 8.40 -20.40 -5.57
CA ILE A 192 8.36 -21.14 -4.29
C ILE A 192 7.62 -22.48 -4.45
N ASN A 193 6.73 -22.60 -5.43
CA ASN A 193 6.01 -23.83 -5.80
C ASN A 193 6.77 -24.62 -6.87
#